data_f49acf8adff79ce1af72c74fc36663b6
#
_entry.id   f49acf8adff79ce1af72c74fc36663b6
#
_cell.length_a   1.000
_cell.length_b   1.000
_cell.length_c   1.000
_cell.angle_alpha   90.00
_cell.angle_beta   90.00
_cell.angle_gamma   90.00
#
_symmetry.space_group_name_H-M   'P 1'
#
loop_
_entity.id
_entity.type
_entity.pdbx_description
1 polymer ?
#
loop_
_entity_poly.entity_id
_entity_poly.type
_entity_poly.pdbx_seq_one_letter_code
_entity_poly.pdbx_strand_id
1 'polypeptide(L)'
;MIFDQMEFHNVVELEQRPGMPGYLMHRFPKEVREAVNQDVADLCRSVELRFYIEEKCAIRGAVYLMARACDGEAVVFYGDYQQSQVIPLPKGVVTPVEIDLPEALLSMPSRRFSNRVCRIFINSRTPVSYIGREWLRIRPPKPQEKPARLLVAHGSSITHGGLARSNCNCYVQLAARRLGMDVLNLGMSGSCFAEPEMIDFVAKAGGDAVFLELGANMLGSVPVEEYERRVTYALERVARGHAGVPVLATALYPSRHVGEAYRAYEKALSGAVARLALPNLFYEEAWELLPDFTGLSTDGLHPSDWWHMLIGENLAARIQARLDGEV
;
A
#
# COMPACT_ATOMS: atom_id res chain seq x y z
N MET A 1 -11.20 -6.91 -5.77
CA MET A 1 -12.38 -7.75 -6.11
C MET A 1 -13.68 -6.93 -6.04
N ILE A 2 -14.78 -7.41 -6.65
CA ILE A 2 -16.09 -6.73 -6.58
C ILE A 2 -17.03 -7.56 -5.70
N PHE A 3 -17.66 -6.90 -4.74
CA PHE A 3 -18.65 -7.48 -3.85
C PHE A 3 -19.65 -6.40 -3.41
N ASP A 4 -20.92 -6.72 -3.26
CA ASP A 4 -22.00 -5.81 -2.83
C ASP A 4 -22.00 -4.45 -3.54
N GLN A 5 -21.84 -4.44 -4.88
CA GLN A 5 -21.75 -3.25 -5.73
C GLN A 5 -20.57 -2.30 -5.43
N MET A 6 -19.54 -2.78 -4.74
CA MET A 6 -18.31 -2.04 -4.43
C MET A 6 -17.07 -2.77 -4.94
N GLU A 7 -16.03 -2.01 -5.27
CA GLU A 7 -14.68 -2.53 -5.48
C GLU A 7 -13.96 -2.55 -4.12
N PHE A 8 -13.57 -3.74 -3.68
CA PHE A 8 -12.68 -3.94 -2.54
C PHE A 8 -11.24 -3.95 -3.06
N HIS A 9 -10.62 -2.78 -3.04
CA HIS A 9 -9.24 -2.60 -3.51
C HIS A 9 -8.25 -3.09 -2.45
N ASN A 10 -7.20 -3.76 -2.90
CA ASN A 10 -6.23 -4.45 -2.03
C ASN A 10 -6.87 -5.52 -1.14
N VAL A 11 -7.91 -6.18 -1.66
CA VAL A 11 -8.57 -7.34 -1.04
C VAL A 11 -8.71 -8.43 -2.08
N VAL A 12 -8.23 -9.62 -1.77
CA VAL A 12 -8.31 -10.79 -2.66
C VAL A 12 -9.36 -11.79 -2.22
N GLU A 13 -9.70 -11.79 -0.92
CA GLU A 13 -10.63 -12.75 -0.34
C GLU A 13 -11.50 -12.07 0.74
N LEU A 14 -12.78 -12.46 0.79
CA LEU A 14 -13.71 -12.13 1.85
C LEU A 14 -14.08 -13.42 2.59
N GLU A 15 -13.74 -13.50 3.87
CA GLU A 15 -13.97 -14.68 4.69
C GLU A 15 -15.12 -14.43 5.69
N GLN A 16 -16.13 -15.27 5.65
CA GLN A 16 -17.15 -15.31 6.69
C GLN A 16 -16.83 -16.41 7.70
N ARG A 17 -16.69 -16.05 8.97
CA ARG A 17 -16.40 -17.00 10.06
C ARG A 17 -17.65 -17.27 10.91
N PRO A 18 -17.91 -18.51 11.30
CA PRO A 18 -19.03 -18.85 12.20
C PRO A 18 -18.97 -18.03 13.49
N GLY A 19 -20.10 -17.44 13.90
CA GLY A 19 -20.19 -16.63 15.11
C GLY A 19 -19.58 -15.22 15.02
N MET A 20 -19.04 -14.84 13.85
CA MET A 20 -18.50 -13.51 13.62
C MET A 20 -19.38 -12.75 12.60
N PRO A 21 -19.81 -11.51 12.90
CA PRO A 21 -20.61 -10.74 11.95
C PRO A 21 -19.75 -10.24 10.77
N GLY A 22 -20.34 -10.26 9.58
CA GLY A 22 -19.74 -9.72 8.36
C GLY A 22 -18.62 -10.56 7.76
N TYR A 23 -17.83 -9.95 6.91
CA TYR A 23 -16.76 -10.56 6.12
C TYR A 23 -15.42 -9.96 6.50
N LEU A 24 -14.45 -10.78 6.90
CA LEU A 24 -13.05 -10.37 7.03
C LEU A 24 -12.48 -10.07 5.65
N MET A 25 -11.73 -8.99 5.56
CA MET A 25 -11.09 -8.54 4.32
C MET A 25 -9.62 -8.97 4.32
N HIS A 26 -9.26 -9.91 3.46
CA HIS A 26 -7.88 -10.40 3.34
C HIS A 26 -7.17 -9.76 2.15
N ARG A 27 -6.02 -9.14 2.41
CA ARG A 27 -5.16 -8.55 1.38
C ARG A 27 -4.40 -9.60 0.56
N PHE A 28 -4.20 -10.77 1.13
CA PHE A 28 -3.41 -11.85 0.54
C PHE A 28 -4.21 -13.15 0.50
N PRO A 29 -4.00 -14.00 -0.51
CA PRO A 29 -4.62 -15.32 -0.57
C PRO A 29 -4.10 -16.23 0.54
N LYS A 30 -4.82 -17.30 0.81
CA LYS A 30 -4.56 -18.19 1.94
C LYS A 30 -3.13 -18.74 1.96
N GLU A 31 -2.62 -19.19 0.82
CA GLU A 31 -1.26 -19.73 0.70
C GLU A 31 -0.17 -18.72 1.07
N VAL A 32 -0.37 -17.43 0.77
CA VAL A 32 0.54 -16.37 1.20
C VAL A 32 0.42 -16.11 2.70
N ARG A 33 -0.82 -16.05 3.22
CA ARG A 33 -1.04 -15.82 4.65
C ARG A 33 -0.46 -16.92 5.54
N GLU A 34 -0.46 -18.17 5.05
CA GLU A 34 0.13 -19.33 5.75
C GLU A 34 1.67 -19.34 5.70
N ALA A 35 2.28 -18.72 4.68
CA ALA A 35 3.73 -18.65 4.51
C ALA A 35 4.40 -17.50 5.26
N VAL A 36 3.62 -16.44 5.59
CA VAL A 36 4.12 -15.23 6.25
C VAL A 36 3.55 -15.10 7.66
N ASN A 37 3.88 -14.01 8.35
CA ASN A 37 3.23 -13.68 9.62
C ASN A 37 1.75 -13.34 9.39
N GLN A 38 0.87 -14.26 9.77
CA GLN A 38 -0.58 -14.16 9.53
C GLN A 38 -1.20 -12.93 10.22
N ASP A 39 -0.79 -12.59 11.44
CA ASP A 39 -1.32 -11.42 12.15
C ASP A 39 -1.07 -10.12 11.38
N VAL A 40 0.06 -10.04 10.68
CA VAL A 40 0.42 -8.89 9.84
C VAL A 40 -0.29 -8.95 8.48
N ALA A 41 -0.43 -10.13 7.90
CA ALA A 41 -1.13 -10.35 6.64
C ALA A 41 -2.62 -9.99 6.75
N ASP A 42 -3.23 -10.22 7.91
CA ASP A 42 -4.65 -9.92 8.17
C ASP A 42 -4.94 -8.45 8.48
N LEU A 43 -3.92 -7.60 8.62
CA LEU A 43 -4.13 -6.16 8.81
C LEU A 43 -4.75 -5.52 7.57
N CYS A 44 -5.85 -4.79 7.75
CA CYS A 44 -6.55 -4.10 6.66
C CYS A 44 -5.94 -2.76 6.27
N ARG A 45 -4.70 -2.48 6.68
CA ARG A 45 -4.00 -1.25 6.33
C ARG A 45 -3.84 -1.14 4.81
N SER A 46 -4.19 0.01 4.24
CA SER A 46 -4.21 0.25 2.79
C SER A 46 -5.29 -0.51 2.01
N VAL A 47 -6.31 -1.04 2.67
CA VAL A 47 -7.53 -1.50 2.01
C VAL A 47 -8.42 -0.29 1.71
N GLU A 48 -9.04 -0.27 0.55
CA GLU A 48 -10.07 0.72 0.20
C GLU A 48 -11.36 0.04 -0.26
N LEU A 49 -12.50 0.53 0.22
CA LEU A 49 -13.81 0.22 -0.35
C LEU A 49 -14.18 1.37 -1.30
N ARG A 50 -14.38 1.06 -2.58
CA ARG A 50 -14.58 2.05 -3.64
C ARG A 50 -15.89 1.82 -4.35
N PHE A 51 -16.67 2.88 -4.53
CA PHE A 51 -17.92 2.83 -5.28
C PHE A 51 -18.25 4.18 -5.89
N TYR A 52 -18.94 4.13 -7.02
CA TYR A 52 -19.46 5.31 -7.70
C TYR A 52 -20.87 5.59 -7.18
N ILE A 53 -21.14 6.84 -6.78
CA ILE A 53 -22.43 7.31 -6.30
C ILE A 53 -23.27 7.74 -7.52
N GLU A 54 -24.34 7.00 -7.82
CA GLU A 54 -25.16 7.19 -9.04
C GLU A 54 -26.11 8.38 -8.92
N GLU A 55 -26.57 8.72 -7.74
CA GLU A 55 -27.59 9.76 -7.58
C GLU A 55 -27.03 11.19 -7.61
N LYS A 56 -27.87 12.10 -8.07
CA LYS A 56 -27.52 13.53 -8.24
C LYS A 56 -27.79 14.39 -7.01
N CYS A 57 -28.53 13.88 -6.04
CA CYS A 57 -28.92 14.60 -4.82
C CYS A 57 -28.30 13.97 -3.60
N ALA A 58 -28.11 14.79 -2.55
CA ALA A 58 -27.57 14.35 -1.27
C ALA A 58 -28.27 13.11 -0.73
N ILE A 59 -27.67 11.95 -0.94
CA ILE A 59 -28.15 10.70 -0.37
C ILE A 59 -27.26 10.41 0.81
N ARG A 60 -27.91 10.32 1.93
CA ARG A 60 -27.29 9.81 3.14
C ARG A 60 -27.42 8.31 3.14
N GLY A 61 -26.30 7.63 3.26
CA GLY A 61 -26.23 6.20 3.45
C GLY A 61 -24.99 5.87 4.25
N ALA A 62 -24.84 4.61 4.58
CA ALA A 62 -23.68 4.19 5.36
C ALA A 62 -23.11 2.86 4.85
N VAL A 63 -21.79 2.72 5.04
CA VAL A 63 -21.09 1.45 4.99
C VAL A 63 -20.72 1.06 6.41
N TYR A 64 -21.04 -0.14 6.82
CA TYR A 64 -20.82 -0.63 8.19
C TYR A 64 -19.53 -1.44 8.25
N LEU A 65 -18.63 -1.02 9.14
CA LEU A 65 -17.32 -1.66 9.40
C LEU A 65 -17.18 -2.05 10.86
N MET A 66 -16.33 -3.03 11.15
CA MET A 66 -16.00 -3.41 12.53
C MET A 66 -14.53 -3.80 12.65
N ALA A 67 -13.78 -3.07 13.48
CA ALA A 67 -12.41 -3.42 13.85
C ALA A 67 -12.39 -4.63 14.80
N ARG A 68 -11.44 -5.55 14.64
CA ARG A 68 -11.49 -6.87 15.30
C ARG A 68 -10.59 -7.02 16.50
N ALA A 69 -9.32 -6.61 16.41
CA ALA A 69 -8.32 -6.89 17.43
C ALA A 69 -8.03 -5.70 18.34
N CYS A 70 -8.02 -4.50 17.79
CA CYS A 70 -7.87 -3.22 18.50
C CYS A 70 -8.68 -2.16 17.80
N ASP A 71 -8.75 -0.96 18.35
CA ASP A 71 -9.36 0.19 17.70
C ASP A 71 -8.65 0.51 16.39
N GLY A 72 -9.43 0.94 15.43
CA GLY A 72 -8.98 1.35 14.11
C GLY A 72 -9.60 2.68 13.70
N GLU A 73 -9.39 3.05 12.46
CA GLU A 73 -9.97 4.25 11.87
C GLU A 73 -10.14 4.11 10.37
N ALA A 74 -11.04 4.89 9.81
CA ALA A 74 -11.25 5.03 8.37
C ALA A 74 -11.20 6.49 7.94
N VAL A 75 -10.78 6.72 6.69
CA VAL A 75 -10.75 8.05 6.06
C VAL A 75 -11.56 7.99 4.78
N VAL A 76 -12.48 8.93 4.59
CA VAL A 76 -13.31 9.00 3.39
C VAL A 76 -12.74 10.00 2.40
N PHE A 77 -12.75 9.60 1.13
CA PHE A 77 -12.45 10.47 0.00
C PHE A 77 -13.61 10.48 -0.98
N TYR A 78 -13.85 11.63 -1.59
CA TYR A 78 -14.67 11.77 -2.79
C TYR A 78 -13.76 12.16 -3.95
N GLY A 79 -13.54 11.23 -4.86
CA GLY A 79 -12.46 11.38 -5.83
C GLY A 79 -11.09 11.47 -5.16
N ASP A 80 -10.41 12.59 -5.36
CA ASP A 80 -9.13 12.90 -4.71
C ASP A 80 -9.28 13.79 -3.47
N TYR A 81 -10.49 14.22 -3.12
CA TYR A 81 -10.77 15.13 -2.01
C TYR A 81 -11.01 14.36 -0.71
N GLN A 82 -10.13 14.58 0.24
CA GLN A 82 -10.21 13.95 1.56
C GLN A 82 -11.22 14.66 2.45
N GLN A 83 -12.09 13.89 3.08
CA GLN A 83 -12.94 14.40 4.17
C GLN A 83 -12.06 14.77 5.38
N SER A 84 -12.36 15.88 6.03
CA SER A 84 -11.55 16.38 7.15
C SER A 84 -11.65 15.50 8.40
N GLN A 85 -12.77 14.83 8.57
CA GLN A 85 -13.03 13.98 9.73
C GLN A 85 -12.47 12.57 9.52
N VAL A 86 -11.70 12.09 10.48
CA VAL A 86 -11.32 10.67 10.61
C VAL A 86 -12.43 9.97 11.38
N ILE A 87 -12.84 8.80 10.90
CA ILE A 87 -13.91 8.01 11.51
C ILE A 87 -13.28 6.95 12.40
N PRO A 88 -13.47 7.02 13.73
CA PRO A 88 -12.97 5.99 14.63
C PRO A 88 -13.76 4.70 14.43
N LEU A 89 -13.06 3.57 14.46
CA LEU A 89 -13.61 2.22 14.43
C LEU A 89 -13.26 1.52 15.75
N PRO A 90 -14.08 1.67 16.80
CA PRO A 90 -13.81 1.02 18.08
C PRO A 90 -13.85 -0.51 17.94
N LYS A 91 -12.96 -1.20 18.65
CA LYS A 91 -12.88 -2.66 18.64
C LYS A 91 -14.24 -3.30 18.97
N GLY A 92 -14.68 -4.20 18.11
CA GLY A 92 -15.89 -5.00 18.29
C GLY A 92 -17.21 -4.22 18.12
N VAL A 93 -17.14 -2.94 17.75
CA VAL A 93 -18.33 -2.12 17.52
C VAL A 93 -18.61 -2.01 16.03
N VAL A 94 -19.85 -2.34 15.63
CA VAL A 94 -20.33 -2.08 14.26
C VAL A 94 -20.49 -0.57 14.09
N THR A 95 -19.64 0.03 13.27
CA THR A 95 -19.56 1.47 13.10
C THR A 95 -20.05 1.88 11.72
N PRO A 96 -21.03 2.80 11.62
CA PRO A 96 -21.42 3.39 10.33
C PRO A 96 -20.35 4.38 9.86
N VAL A 97 -19.89 4.19 8.62
CA VAL A 97 -19.16 5.18 7.84
C VAL A 97 -20.20 5.91 7.00
N GLU A 98 -20.64 7.06 7.48
CA GLU A 98 -21.65 7.85 6.80
C GLU A 98 -21.11 8.44 5.49
N ILE A 99 -21.91 8.34 4.44
CA ILE A 99 -21.59 8.82 3.09
C ILE A 99 -22.53 9.97 2.77
N ASP A 100 -21.94 11.15 2.61
CA ASP A 100 -22.63 12.38 2.23
C ASP A 100 -21.74 13.14 1.22
N LEU A 101 -21.99 12.93 -0.08
CA LEU A 101 -21.20 13.55 -1.14
C LEU A 101 -21.53 15.04 -1.23
N PRO A 102 -20.59 15.95 -0.91
CA PRO A 102 -20.82 17.40 -0.99
C PRO A 102 -21.08 17.82 -2.44
N GLU A 103 -22.20 18.51 -2.69
CA GLU A 103 -22.57 18.96 -4.02
C GLU A 103 -21.49 19.84 -4.67
N ALA A 104 -20.82 20.67 -3.86
CA ALA A 104 -19.73 21.53 -4.32
C ALA A 104 -18.59 20.76 -5.00
N LEU A 105 -18.33 19.51 -4.63
CA LEU A 105 -17.28 18.68 -5.22
C LEU A 105 -17.63 18.24 -6.65
N LEU A 106 -18.91 18.21 -7.02
CA LEU A 106 -19.32 17.77 -8.37
C LEU A 106 -18.80 18.70 -9.48
N SER A 107 -18.58 19.98 -9.19
CA SER A 107 -18.04 20.97 -10.11
C SER A 107 -16.51 21.16 -10.01
N MET A 108 -15.87 20.55 -9.01
CA MET A 108 -14.42 20.65 -8.82
C MET A 108 -13.66 19.78 -9.82
N PRO A 109 -12.45 20.20 -10.27
CA PRO A 109 -11.63 19.36 -11.13
C PRO A 109 -11.25 18.06 -10.44
N SER A 110 -11.22 16.96 -11.20
CA SER A 110 -10.68 15.68 -10.76
C SER A 110 -9.44 15.31 -11.57
N ARG A 111 -8.48 14.65 -10.94
CA ARG A 111 -7.20 14.29 -11.58
C ARG A 111 -7.02 12.79 -11.70
N ARG A 112 -7.39 12.04 -10.67
CA ARG A 112 -7.20 10.58 -10.58
C ARG A 112 -8.53 9.85 -10.58
N PHE A 113 -9.35 10.15 -9.61
CA PHE A 113 -10.67 9.54 -9.45
C PHE A 113 -11.77 10.56 -9.75
N SER A 114 -12.85 10.12 -10.42
CA SER A 114 -14.05 10.95 -10.52
C SER A 114 -14.53 11.36 -9.11
N ASN A 115 -14.96 12.59 -8.93
CA ASN A 115 -15.46 13.11 -7.64
C ASN A 115 -16.70 12.36 -7.12
N ARG A 116 -17.35 11.58 -7.99
CA ARG A 116 -18.44 10.67 -7.61
C ARG A 116 -17.97 9.32 -7.08
N VAL A 117 -16.69 9.01 -7.18
CA VAL A 117 -16.12 7.81 -6.58
C VAL A 117 -15.84 8.08 -5.11
N CYS A 118 -16.65 7.49 -4.24
CA CYS A 118 -16.36 7.43 -2.81
C CYS A 118 -15.30 6.35 -2.57
N ARG A 119 -14.31 6.67 -1.74
CA ARG A 119 -13.23 5.77 -1.34
C ARG A 119 -13.14 5.79 0.18
N ILE A 120 -13.46 4.67 0.81
CA ILE A 120 -13.30 4.48 2.26
C ILE A 120 -11.96 3.80 2.45
N PHE A 121 -10.96 4.55 2.89
CA PHE A 121 -9.61 4.08 3.15
C PHE A 121 -9.50 3.58 4.59
N ILE A 122 -9.13 2.31 4.75
CA ILE A 122 -8.92 1.71 6.08
C ILE A 122 -7.53 2.06 6.57
N ASN A 123 -7.47 2.93 7.59
CA ASN A 123 -6.22 3.38 8.22
C ASN A 123 -6.00 2.64 9.55
N SER A 124 -6.04 1.32 9.53
CA SER A 124 -6.07 0.52 10.74
C SER A 124 -5.00 -0.55 10.80
N ARG A 125 -4.38 -0.70 11.97
CA ARG A 125 -3.46 -1.80 12.31
C ARG A 125 -4.21 -2.98 12.93
N THR A 126 -5.38 -3.29 12.40
CA THR A 126 -6.24 -4.37 12.90
C THR A 126 -6.96 -5.00 11.71
N PRO A 127 -7.32 -6.29 11.78
CA PRO A 127 -8.30 -6.85 10.87
C PRO A 127 -9.62 -6.08 10.98
N VAL A 128 -10.25 -5.81 9.84
CA VAL A 128 -11.55 -5.13 9.78
C VAL A 128 -12.52 -5.99 9.01
N SER A 129 -13.74 -6.09 9.51
CA SER A 129 -14.84 -6.74 8.78
C SER A 129 -15.72 -5.71 8.10
N TYR A 130 -16.08 -6.02 6.87
CA TYR A 130 -17.20 -5.42 6.19
C TYR A 130 -18.51 -6.08 6.70
N ILE A 131 -19.44 -5.28 7.21
CA ILE A 131 -20.69 -5.78 7.79
C ILE A 131 -21.84 -5.68 6.78
N GLY A 132 -21.85 -4.63 5.97
CA GLY A 132 -22.90 -4.34 5.01
C GLY A 132 -23.00 -2.86 4.70
N ARG A 133 -24.04 -2.48 3.98
CA ARG A 133 -24.35 -1.09 3.65
C ARG A 133 -25.87 -0.86 3.62
N GLU A 134 -26.28 0.38 3.71
CA GLU A 134 -27.68 0.76 3.57
C GLU A 134 -27.85 2.06 2.77
N TRP A 135 -29.02 2.24 2.18
CA TRP A 135 -29.53 3.45 1.51
C TRP A 135 -28.61 4.08 0.43
N LEU A 136 -27.72 3.28 -0.17
CA LEU A 136 -26.80 3.75 -1.20
C LEU A 136 -27.16 3.16 -2.58
N ARG A 137 -27.47 4.02 -3.54
CA ARG A 137 -27.49 3.67 -4.97
C ARG A 137 -26.09 3.84 -5.53
N ILE A 138 -25.38 2.74 -5.63
CA ILE A 138 -23.96 2.70 -5.99
C ILE A 138 -23.69 1.59 -6.99
N ARG A 139 -22.55 1.69 -7.64
CA ARG A 139 -21.95 0.64 -8.44
C ARG A 139 -20.43 0.68 -8.30
N PRO A 140 -19.72 -0.39 -8.72
CA PRO A 140 -18.27 -0.31 -8.82
C PRO A 140 -17.83 0.82 -9.76
N PRO A 141 -16.67 1.48 -9.50
CA PRO A 141 -16.11 2.45 -10.42
C PRO A 141 -15.78 1.80 -11.77
N LYS A 142 -16.09 2.49 -12.87
CA LYS A 142 -15.66 2.10 -14.21
C LYS A 142 -14.20 2.46 -14.44
N PRO A 143 -13.49 1.85 -15.43
CA PRO A 143 -12.09 2.15 -15.70
C PRO A 143 -11.79 3.65 -15.91
N GLN A 144 -12.67 4.39 -16.60
CA GLN A 144 -12.47 5.82 -16.85
C GLN A 144 -12.75 6.72 -15.61
N GLU A 145 -13.21 6.16 -14.51
CA GLU A 145 -13.54 6.89 -13.28
C GLU A 145 -12.45 6.74 -12.21
N LYS A 146 -11.38 6.02 -12.52
CA LYS A 146 -10.23 5.75 -11.65
C LYS A 146 -8.92 5.79 -12.46
N PRO A 147 -7.73 5.88 -11.81
CA PRO A 147 -6.45 5.86 -12.51
C PRO A 147 -6.31 4.65 -13.44
N ALA A 148 -5.79 4.89 -14.64
CA ALA A 148 -5.53 3.83 -15.61
C ALA A 148 -4.25 3.03 -15.29
N ARG A 149 -3.28 3.66 -14.60
CA ARG A 149 -1.99 3.07 -14.23
C ARG A 149 -1.95 2.70 -12.75
N LEU A 150 -1.19 1.66 -12.42
CA LEU A 150 -1.05 1.09 -11.09
C LEU A 150 0.42 1.01 -10.66
N LEU A 151 0.74 1.55 -9.50
CA LEU A 151 1.99 1.30 -8.77
C LEU A 151 1.79 0.11 -7.82
N VAL A 152 2.59 -0.94 -7.95
CA VAL A 152 2.68 -2.03 -6.99
C VAL A 152 3.87 -1.76 -6.06
N ALA A 153 3.66 -1.79 -4.75
CA ALA A 153 4.73 -1.58 -3.78
C ALA A 153 4.74 -2.69 -2.73
N HIS A 154 5.91 -3.31 -2.52
CA HIS A 154 6.13 -4.30 -1.46
C HIS A 154 7.36 -3.94 -0.63
N GLY A 155 7.29 -4.18 0.67
CA GLY A 155 8.37 -3.85 1.61
C GLY A 155 7.95 -4.01 3.06
N SER A 156 8.74 -3.41 3.94
CA SER A 156 8.61 -3.49 5.38
C SER A 156 7.45 -2.63 5.95
N SER A 157 7.55 -2.34 7.25
CA SER A 157 6.68 -1.38 7.93
C SER A 157 6.74 0.02 7.31
N ILE A 158 7.85 0.42 6.74
CA ILE A 158 8.02 1.74 6.11
C ILE A 158 7.13 1.83 4.86
N THR A 159 7.19 0.82 4.01
CA THR A 159 6.28 0.69 2.86
C THR A 159 4.82 0.54 3.28
N HIS A 160 4.55 -0.22 4.34
CA HIS A 160 3.20 -0.37 4.91
C HIS A 160 2.67 0.92 5.55
N GLY A 161 3.49 1.98 5.65
CA GLY A 161 3.16 3.28 6.22
C GLY A 161 3.34 3.35 7.73
N GLY A 162 4.35 2.65 8.27
CA GLY A 162 4.72 2.71 9.69
C GLY A 162 5.01 4.13 10.13
N LEU A 163 4.37 4.56 11.21
CA LEU A 163 4.43 5.90 11.81
C LEU A 163 3.98 7.07 10.92
N ALA A 164 3.53 6.84 9.67
CA ALA A 164 2.68 7.83 9.04
C ALA A 164 1.42 8.00 9.90
N ARG A 165 1.12 9.23 10.27
CA ARG A 165 -0.06 9.55 11.10
C ARG A 165 -1.35 9.08 10.45
N SER A 166 -1.44 9.19 9.14
CA SER A 166 -2.47 8.56 8.33
C SER A 166 -1.83 7.77 7.22
N ASN A 167 -2.18 6.49 7.09
CA ASN A 167 -1.58 5.62 6.09
C ASN A 167 -1.87 6.03 4.64
N CYS A 168 -2.95 6.78 4.40
CA CYS A 168 -3.23 7.38 3.10
C CYS A 168 -2.18 8.44 2.70
N ASN A 169 -1.31 8.84 3.63
CA ASN A 169 -0.19 9.75 3.43
C ASN A 169 1.18 9.07 3.56
N CYS A 170 1.24 7.73 3.54
CA CYS A 170 2.54 7.07 3.45
C CYS A 170 3.18 7.30 2.07
N TYR A 171 4.48 7.17 1.98
CA TYR A 171 5.26 7.57 0.82
C TYR A 171 4.81 6.92 -0.51
N VAL A 172 4.40 5.65 -0.50
CA VAL A 172 3.91 4.98 -1.72
C VAL A 172 2.55 5.52 -2.18
N GLN A 173 1.67 5.90 -1.25
CA GLN A 173 0.40 6.57 -1.56
C GLN A 173 0.65 7.96 -2.15
N LEU A 174 1.62 8.69 -1.59
CA LEU A 174 1.99 10.02 -2.07
C LEU A 174 2.67 9.96 -3.44
N ALA A 175 3.59 9.01 -3.66
CA ALA A 175 4.22 8.79 -4.96
C ALA A 175 3.18 8.47 -6.04
N ALA A 176 2.26 7.53 -5.78
CA ALA A 176 1.18 7.21 -6.72
C ALA A 176 0.28 8.42 -7.01
N ARG A 177 -0.07 9.21 -5.97
CA ARG A 177 -0.84 10.45 -6.15
C ARG A 177 -0.10 11.44 -7.03
N ARG A 178 1.20 11.62 -6.83
CA ARG A 178 2.05 12.51 -7.62
C ARG A 178 2.08 12.10 -9.09
N LEU A 179 2.19 10.80 -9.36
CA LEU A 179 2.23 10.19 -10.69
C LEU A 179 0.86 10.08 -11.38
N GLY A 180 -0.24 10.38 -10.69
CA GLY A 180 -1.59 10.16 -11.21
C GLY A 180 -1.95 8.67 -11.32
N MET A 181 -1.29 7.81 -10.57
CA MET A 181 -1.49 6.35 -10.55
C MET A 181 -2.39 5.92 -9.40
N ASP A 182 -2.95 4.73 -9.51
CA ASP A 182 -3.45 3.97 -8.39
C ASP A 182 -2.30 3.27 -7.66
N VAL A 183 -2.53 2.69 -6.48
CA VAL A 183 -1.48 1.98 -5.75
C VAL A 183 -1.98 0.71 -5.08
N LEU A 184 -1.25 -0.36 -5.27
CA LEU A 184 -1.40 -1.61 -4.53
C LEU A 184 -0.26 -1.72 -3.51
N ASN A 185 -0.55 -1.32 -2.27
CA ASN A 185 0.44 -1.37 -1.20
C ASN A 185 0.41 -2.74 -0.52
N LEU A 186 1.42 -3.55 -0.80
CA LEU A 186 1.62 -4.90 -0.26
C LEU A 186 2.66 -4.92 0.89
N GLY A 187 2.84 -3.81 1.59
CA GLY A 187 3.76 -3.71 2.72
C GLY A 187 3.40 -4.66 3.87
N MET A 188 4.44 -5.18 4.55
CA MET A 188 4.38 -6.16 5.63
C MET A 188 5.15 -5.66 6.85
N SER A 189 4.47 -4.98 7.77
CA SER A 189 5.09 -4.41 8.99
C SER A 189 5.77 -5.46 9.85
N GLY A 190 7.11 -5.37 10.03
CA GLY A 190 7.87 -6.34 10.84
C GLY A 190 8.01 -7.73 10.21
N SER A 191 7.54 -7.94 8.98
CA SER A 191 7.39 -9.28 8.38
C SER A 191 7.72 -9.32 6.88
N CYS A 192 8.59 -8.43 6.40
CA CYS A 192 9.07 -8.47 5.02
C CYS A 192 10.39 -9.27 4.97
N PHE A 193 10.28 -10.59 4.82
CA PHE A 193 11.43 -11.50 4.78
C PHE A 193 11.66 -12.12 3.39
N ALA A 194 10.98 -11.61 2.36
CA ALA A 194 11.03 -12.08 0.98
C ALA A 194 10.72 -13.60 0.84
N GLU A 195 9.66 -14.04 1.51
CA GLU A 195 9.15 -15.40 1.40
C GLU A 195 8.71 -15.68 -0.05
N PRO A 196 9.02 -16.86 -0.60
CA PRO A 196 8.72 -17.17 -2.01
C PRO A 196 7.26 -16.98 -2.39
N GLU A 197 6.32 -17.36 -1.53
CA GLU A 197 4.88 -17.25 -1.76
C GLU A 197 4.44 -15.78 -1.88
N MET A 198 4.99 -14.91 -1.03
CA MET A 198 4.74 -13.46 -1.10
C MET A 198 5.35 -12.86 -2.36
N ILE A 199 6.58 -13.21 -2.69
CA ILE A 199 7.28 -12.72 -3.87
C ILE A 199 6.58 -13.19 -5.15
N ASP A 200 6.12 -14.42 -5.20
CA ASP A 200 5.34 -14.97 -6.32
C ASP A 200 3.98 -14.26 -6.47
N PHE A 201 3.37 -13.85 -5.36
CA PHE A 201 2.15 -13.05 -5.38
C PHE A 201 2.43 -11.65 -5.93
N VAL A 202 3.49 -10.98 -5.45
CA VAL A 202 3.92 -9.67 -5.99
C VAL A 202 4.24 -9.77 -7.49
N ALA A 203 4.93 -10.81 -7.93
CA ALA A 203 5.29 -11.01 -9.33
C ALA A 203 4.08 -11.20 -10.27
N LYS A 204 2.94 -11.60 -9.72
CA LYS A 204 1.66 -11.78 -10.45
C LYS A 204 0.72 -10.58 -10.34
N ALA A 205 1.04 -9.62 -9.46
CA ALA A 205 0.21 -8.45 -9.19
C ALA A 205 0.27 -7.47 -10.32
N GLY A 206 -0.24 -7.50 -11.41
CA GLY A 206 -0.08 -6.58 -12.55
C GLY A 206 0.05 -5.11 -12.12
N GLY A 207 0.93 -4.39 -12.78
CA GLY A 207 1.19 -2.97 -12.52
C GLY A 207 1.92 -2.30 -13.68
N ASP A 208 2.01 -0.97 -13.64
CA ASP A 208 2.73 -0.14 -14.63
C ASP A 208 4.08 0.36 -14.07
N ALA A 209 4.28 0.21 -12.77
CA ALA A 209 5.55 0.36 -12.07
C ALA A 209 5.54 -0.51 -10.82
N VAL A 210 6.70 -1.02 -10.41
CA VAL A 210 6.87 -1.80 -9.18
C VAL A 210 7.96 -1.18 -8.32
N PHE A 211 7.72 -1.10 -7.02
CA PHE A 211 8.73 -0.67 -6.04
C PHE A 211 8.90 -1.72 -4.94
N LEU A 212 10.15 -2.10 -4.67
CA LEU A 212 10.54 -3.08 -3.66
C LEU A 212 11.46 -2.42 -2.62
N GLU A 213 11.09 -2.49 -1.34
CA GLU A 213 11.93 -2.09 -0.21
C GLU A 213 12.24 -3.34 0.62
N LEU A 214 13.48 -3.88 0.45
CA LEU A 214 13.84 -5.20 0.94
C LEU A 214 15.05 -5.13 1.87
N GLY A 215 14.85 -5.37 3.18
CA GLY A 215 15.99 -5.45 4.10
C GLY A 215 15.68 -5.07 5.55
N ALA A 216 14.82 -4.08 5.78
CA ALA A 216 14.59 -3.52 7.11
C ALA A 216 14.24 -4.56 8.18
N ASN A 217 13.46 -5.58 7.85
CA ASN A 217 13.08 -6.65 8.80
C ASN A 217 14.10 -7.79 8.86
N MET A 218 14.97 -7.92 7.89
CA MET A 218 16.00 -8.96 7.83
C MET A 218 17.29 -8.53 8.53
N LEU A 219 17.59 -7.24 8.56
CA LEU A 219 18.82 -6.71 9.19
C LEU A 219 18.91 -7.13 10.66
N GLY A 220 20.02 -7.77 11.01
CA GLY A 220 20.30 -8.27 12.36
C GLY A 220 19.68 -9.63 12.68
N SER A 221 18.80 -10.17 11.84
CA SER A 221 18.16 -11.48 12.04
C SER A 221 18.50 -12.50 10.95
N VAL A 222 18.92 -12.05 9.78
CA VAL A 222 19.26 -12.90 8.63
C VAL A 222 20.72 -12.67 8.27
N PRO A 223 21.57 -13.71 8.12
CA PRO A 223 22.94 -13.56 7.60
C PRO A 223 22.94 -12.92 6.20
N VAL A 224 24.00 -12.17 5.85
CA VAL A 224 24.08 -11.43 4.59
C VAL A 224 24.00 -12.35 3.36
N GLU A 225 24.56 -13.55 3.43
CA GLU A 225 24.54 -14.53 2.36
C GLU A 225 23.11 -15.06 2.09
N GLU A 226 22.37 -15.29 3.15
CA GLU A 226 20.96 -15.69 3.04
C GLU A 226 20.08 -14.51 2.58
N TYR A 227 20.35 -13.29 3.06
CA TYR A 227 19.72 -12.09 2.55
C TYR A 227 19.93 -11.95 1.05
N GLU A 228 21.18 -12.05 0.58
CA GLU A 228 21.52 -11.97 -0.85
C GLU A 228 20.77 -13.04 -1.68
N ARG A 229 20.69 -14.27 -1.19
CA ARG A 229 19.93 -15.34 -1.84
C ARG A 229 18.44 -14.97 -1.98
N ARG A 230 17.83 -14.47 -0.90
CA ARG A 230 16.39 -14.10 -0.88
C ARG A 230 16.09 -12.92 -1.79
N VAL A 231 16.89 -11.86 -1.71
CA VAL A 231 16.66 -10.67 -2.55
C VAL A 231 16.95 -10.95 -4.01
N THR A 232 17.94 -11.80 -4.34
CA THR A 232 18.20 -12.22 -5.73
C THR A 232 16.98 -12.93 -6.31
N TYR A 233 16.39 -13.88 -5.57
CA TYR A 233 15.14 -14.53 -5.97
C TYR A 233 14.01 -13.51 -6.16
N ALA A 234 13.82 -12.61 -5.19
CA ALA A 234 12.75 -11.62 -5.26
C ALA A 234 12.89 -10.69 -6.48
N LEU A 235 14.08 -10.15 -6.69
CA LEU A 235 14.38 -9.24 -7.80
C LEU A 235 14.17 -9.92 -9.16
N GLU A 236 14.73 -11.12 -9.34
CA GLU A 236 14.58 -11.87 -10.57
C GLU A 236 13.12 -12.21 -10.85
N ARG A 237 12.43 -12.74 -9.84
CA ARG A 237 11.06 -13.21 -9.97
C ARG A 237 10.10 -12.09 -10.30
N VAL A 238 10.22 -10.95 -9.58
CA VAL A 238 9.35 -9.79 -9.79
C VAL A 238 9.66 -9.11 -11.12
N ALA A 239 10.93 -8.90 -11.48
CA ALA A 239 11.30 -8.25 -12.73
C ALA A 239 10.87 -9.08 -13.96
N ARG A 240 11.01 -10.41 -13.90
CA ARG A 240 10.51 -11.29 -14.98
C ARG A 240 8.99 -11.34 -15.04
N GLY A 241 8.30 -11.29 -13.90
CA GLY A 241 6.84 -11.23 -13.82
C GLY A 241 6.25 -9.94 -14.39
N HIS A 242 7.05 -8.87 -14.42
CA HIS A 242 6.68 -7.54 -14.90
C HIS A 242 7.52 -7.13 -16.13
N ALA A 243 7.67 -8.04 -17.10
CA ALA A 243 8.48 -7.76 -18.31
C ALA A 243 8.02 -6.47 -19.00
N GLY A 244 8.98 -5.56 -19.25
CA GLY A 244 8.71 -4.24 -19.86
C GLY A 244 8.13 -3.18 -18.92
N VAL A 245 7.97 -3.50 -17.64
CA VAL A 245 7.52 -2.57 -16.60
C VAL A 245 8.70 -2.24 -15.68
N PRO A 246 8.98 -0.98 -15.34
CA PRO A 246 10.09 -0.65 -14.45
C PRO A 246 9.87 -1.20 -13.03
N VAL A 247 10.87 -1.94 -12.56
CA VAL A 247 10.96 -2.48 -11.20
C VAL A 247 12.11 -1.78 -10.50
N LEU A 248 11.81 -0.93 -9.54
CA LEU A 248 12.78 -0.20 -8.75
C LEU A 248 12.95 -0.90 -7.39
N ALA A 249 14.17 -1.07 -6.94
CA ALA A 249 14.45 -1.74 -5.67
C ALA A 249 15.44 -0.96 -4.83
N THR A 250 15.16 -0.83 -3.54
CA THR A 250 16.07 -0.31 -2.53
C THR A 250 16.26 -1.32 -1.39
N ALA A 251 17.40 -1.25 -0.69
CA ALA A 251 17.68 -2.15 0.43
C ALA A 251 16.97 -1.67 1.71
N LEU A 252 17.55 -0.68 2.37
CA LEU A 252 17.09 -0.13 3.65
C LEU A 252 17.17 1.38 3.61
N TYR A 253 16.19 2.04 4.20
CA TYR A 253 16.32 3.48 4.44
C TYR A 253 17.36 3.77 5.53
N PRO A 254 18.08 4.90 5.45
CA PRO A 254 18.93 5.38 6.52
C PRO A 254 18.21 5.41 7.86
N SER A 255 18.85 4.88 8.91
CA SER A 255 18.27 4.76 10.23
C SER A 255 19.35 4.69 11.30
N ARG A 256 18.98 4.62 12.57
CA ARG A 256 19.93 4.37 13.68
C ARG A 256 20.76 3.08 13.50
N HIS A 257 20.41 2.22 12.57
CA HIS A 257 21.09 0.96 12.29
C HIS A 257 22.16 1.06 11.20
N VAL A 258 22.44 2.26 10.68
CA VAL A 258 23.53 2.46 9.72
C VAL A 258 24.87 2.03 10.34
N GLY A 259 25.51 1.06 9.69
CA GLY A 259 26.74 0.44 10.15
C GLY A 259 27.28 -0.56 9.12
N GLU A 260 28.14 -1.47 9.55
CA GLU A 260 28.76 -2.44 8.64
C GLU A 260 27.74 -3.41 8.05
N ALA A 261 26.84 -3.98 8.87
CA ALA A 261 25.80 -4.88 8.42
C ALA A 261 24.82 -4.19 7.45
N TYR A 262 24.47 -2.92 7.72
CA TYR A 262 23.65 -2.11 6.83
C TYR A 262 24.29 -1.99 5.44
N ARG A 263 25.58 -1.58 5.38
CA ARG A 263 26.32 -1.47 4.12
C ARG A 263 26.50 -2.79 3.40
N ALA A 264 26.63 -3.90 4.13
CA ALA A 264 26.68 -5.23 3.53
C ALA A 264 25.38 -5.58 2.83
N TYR A 265 24.24 -5.22 3.39
CA TYR A 265 22.92 -5.42 2.77
C TYR A 265 22.73 -4.55 1.53
N GLU A 266 23.10 -3.26 1.59
CA GLU A 266 23.06 -2.37 0.41
C GLU A 266 23.90 -2.96 -0.74
N LYS A 267 25.13 -3.38 -0.43
CA LYS A 267 26.04 -4.00 -1.41
C LYS A 267 25.49 -5.31 -1.97
N ALA A 268 24.87 -6.14 -1.15
CA ALA A 268 24.28 -7.41 -1.59
C ALA A 268 23.13 -7.18 -2.57
N LEU A 269 22.21 -6.26 -2.25
CA LEU A 269 21.08 -5.97 -3.14
C LEU A 269 21.51 -5.27 -4.43
N SER A 270 22.33 -4.22 -4.36
CA SER A 270 22.85 -3.52 -5.54
C SER A 270 23.67 -4.47 -6.43
N GLY A 271 24.50 -5.34 -5.83
CA GLY A 271 25.22 -6.38 -6.52
C GLY A 271 24.32 -7.42 -7.20
N ALA A 272 23.20 -7.79 -6.55
CA ALA A 272 22.21 -8.68 -7.16
C ALA A 272 21.55 -8.04 -8.39
N VAL A 273 21.14 -6.76 -8.32
CA VAL A 273 20.61 -6.02 -9.49
C VAL A 273 21.62 -6.03 -10.64
N ALA A 274 22.89 -5.70 -10.35
CA ALA A 274 23.95 -5.66 -11.36
C ALA A 274 24.21 -7.04 -12.01
N ARG A 275 24.20 -8.11 -11.22
CA ARG A 275 24.40 -9.50 -11.75
C ARG A 275 23.24 -10.00 -12.59
N LEU A 276 21.99 -9.69 -12.17
CA LEU A 276 20.80 -10.07 -12.91
C LEU A 276 20.72 -9.37 -14.27
N ALA A 277 21.23 -8.15 -14.37
CA ALA A 277 21.30 -7.35 -15.59
C ALA A 277 19.99 -7.34 -16.42
N LEU A 278 18.83 -7.34 -15.73
CA LEU A 278 17.52 -7.30 -16.37
C LEU A 278 17.20 -5.86 -16.80
N PRO A 279 16.73 -5.62 -18.04
CA PRO A 279 16.59 -4.28 -18.60
C PRO A 279 15.54 -3.41 -17.91
N ASN A 280 14.65 -4.01 -17.15
CA ASN A 280 13.58 -3.32 -16.41
C ASN A 280 13.81 -3.29 -14.89
N LEU A 281 14.99 -3.73 -14.41
CA LEU A 281 15.30 -3.77 -12.98
C LEU A 281 16.33 -2.69 -12.63
N PHE A 282 16.00 -1.82 -11.68
CA PHE A 282 16.80 -0.67 -11.28
C PHE A 282 17.06 -0.67 -9.77
N TYR A 283 18.30 -0.41 -9.38
CA TYR A 283 18.66 -0.13 -8.00
C TYR A 283 18.48 1.36 -7.72
N GLU A 284 17.82 1.67 -6.63
CA GLU A 284 17.66 3.04 -6.13
C GLU A 284 18.36 3.17 -4.78
N GLU A 285 19.30 4.09 -4.68
CA GLU A 285 19.99 4.34 -3.42
C GLU A 285 19.03 4.94 -2.40
N ALA A 286 18.94 4.31 -1.23
CA ALA A 286 18.04 4.74 -0.17
C ALA A 286 18.36 6.16 0.33
N TRP A 287 19.63 6.56 0.31
CA TRP A 287 20.08 7.91 0.67
C TRP A 287 19.63 9.01 -0.31
N GLU A 288 19.30 8.66 -1.54
CA GLU A 288 18.72 9.60 -2.50
C GLU A 288 17.20 9.75 -2.29
N LEU A 289 16.57 8.74 -1.69
CA LEU A 289 15.15 8.80 -1.31
C LEU A 289 14.97 9.46 0.07
N LEU A 290 15.88 9.22 1.01
CA LEU A 290 15.93 9.74 2.37
C LEU A 290 17.34 10.26 2.68
N PRO A 291 17.66 11.54 2.45
CA PRO A 291 19.04 12.02 2.42
C PRO A 291 19.68 12.28 3.80
N ASP A 292 18.92 12.28 4.89
CA ASP A 292 19.46 12.48 6.25
C ASP A 292 18.58 11.81 7.32
N PHE A 293 18.90 12.01 8.60
CA PHE A 293 18.18 11.39 9.73
C PHE A 293 17.15 12.31 10.40
N THR A 294 17.13 13.61 10.06
CA THR A 294 16.34 14.60 10.81
C THR A 294 14.84 14.44 10.63
N GLY A 295 14.41 13.75 9.60
CA GLY A 295 13.01 13.44 9.33
C GLY A 295 12.54 12.09 9.86
N LEU A 296 13.38 11.33 10.57
CA LEU A 296 12.97 10.12 11.24
C LEU A 296 12.09 10.44 12.47
N SER A 297 11.28 9.48 12.85
CA SER A 297 10.56 9.53 14.11
C SER A 297 11.48 9.26 15.28
N THR A 298 10.97 9.38 16.52
CA THR A 298 11.76 9.21 17.75
C THR A 298 12.32 7.81 17.97
N ASP A 299 11.86 6.82 17.19
CA ASP A 299 12.44 5.47 17.23
C ASP A 299 13.73 5.35 16.39
N GLY A 300 14.08 6.38 15.62
CA GLY A 300 15.27 6.43 14.78
C GLY A 300 15.25 5.42 13.61
N LEU A 301 14.09 4.91 13.25
CA LEU A 301 13.92 3.90 12.19
C LEU A 301 12.87 4.31 11.15
N HIS A 302 11.65 4.62 11.61
CA HIS A 302 10.55 4.93 10.71
C HIS A 302 10.54 6.40 10.31
N PRO A 303 10.19 6.72 9.07
CA PRO A 303 9.97 8.09 8.63
C PRO A 303 8.84 8.77 9.43
N SER A 304 9.02 10.04 9.76
CA SER A 304 7.91 10.91 10.18
C SER A 304 7.02 11.27 8.99
N ASP A 305 5.89 11.96 9.24
CA ASP A 305 5.01 12.43 8.14
C ASP A 305 5.77 13.27 7.12
N TRP A 306 6.68 14.14 7.59
CA TRP A 306 7.53 14.97 6.72
C TRP A 306 8.39 14.12 5.77
N TRP A 307 9.03 13.08 6.31
CA TRP A 307 9.87 12.20 5.49
C TRP A 307 9.06 11.28 4.58
N HIS A 308 7.87 10.85 5.00
CA HIS A 308 6.97 10.16 4.09
C HIS A 308 6.62 11.03 2.86
N MET A 309 6.43 12.34 3.05
CA MET A 309 6.18 13.25 1.92
C MET A 309 7.41 13.35 1.01
N LEU A 310 8.60 13.55 1.57
CA LEU A 310 9.82 13.71 0.78
C LEU A 310 10.21 12.43 0.04
N ILE A 311 10.17 11.27 0.73
CA ILE A 311 10.39 9.97 0.07
C ILE A 311 9.37 9.77 -1.07
N GLY A 312 8.11 10.14 -0.84
CA GLY A 312 7.06 10.04 -1.87
C GLY A 312 7.35 10.89 -3.11
N GLU A 313 7.80 12.13 -2.95
CA GLU A 313 8.19 13.00 -4.07
C GLU A 313 9.44 12.47 -4.79
N ASN A 314 10.48 12.06 -4.04
CA ASN A 314 11.70 11.51 -4.62
C ASN A 314 11.43 10.21 -5.37
N LEU A 315 10.66 9.29 -4.79
CA LEU A 315 10.27 8.04 -5.45
C LEU A 315 9.43 8.30 -6.71
N ALA A 316 8.51 9.25 -6.66
CA ALA A 316 7.72 9.61 -7.83
C ALA A 316 8.60 10.11 -8.98
N ALA A 317 9.59 10.95 -8.68
CA ALA A 317 10.54 11.43 -9.69
C ALA A 317 11.35 10.28 -10.31
N ARG A 318 11.83 9.33 -9.50
CA ARG A 318 12.55 8.13 -9.98
C ARG A 318 11.67 7.25 -10.87
N ILE A 319 10.46 6.95 -10.42
CA ILE A 319 9.51 6.15 -11.22
C ILE A 319 9.19 6.87 -12.55
N GLN A 320 8.95 8.19 -12.52
CA GLN A 320 8.65 8.94 -13.74
C GLN A 320 9.80 8.88 -14.74
N ALA A 321 11.04 9.09 -14.30
CA ALA A 321 12.22 8.99 -15.15
C ALA A 321 12.31 7.61 -15.85
N ARG A 322 12.06 6.51 -15.12
CA ARG A 322 12.05 5.17 -15.72
C ARG A 322 10.88 4.94 -16.69
N LEU A 323 9.72 5.51 -16.41
CA LEU A 323 8.57 5.45 -17.33
C LEU A 323 8.82 6.24 -18.63
N ASP A 324 9.59 7.31 -18.55
CA ASP A 324 9.96 8.16 -19.70
C ASP A 324 11.18 7.60 -20.48
N GLY A 325 11.78 6.51 -19.99
CA GLY A 325 12.94 5.86 -20.62
C GLY A 325 14.26 6.57 -20.36
N GLU A 326 14.33 7.40 -19.34
CA GLU A 326 15.56 8.03 -18.86
C GLU A 326 16.42 7.00 -18.10
N VAL A 327 17.70 6.93 -18.44
CA VAL A 327 18.66 5.93 -17.88
C VAL A 327 19.29 6.42 -16.59
#